data_25f3b9d3f32b86f4277521e0dfca60d5
#
_entry.id   25f3b9d3f32b86f4277521e0dfca60d5
#
_cell.length_a   1.000
_cell.length_b   1.000
_cell.length_c   1.000
_cell.angle_alpha   90.00
_cell.angle_beta   90.00
_cell.angle_gamma   90.00
#
_symmetry.space_group_name_H-M   'P 1'
#
loop_
_entity.id
_entity.type
_entity.pdbx_description
1 polymer ?
#
loop_
_entity_poly.entity_id
_entity_poly.type
_entity_poly.pdbx_seq_one_letter_code
_entity_poly.pdbx_strand_id
1 'polypeptide(L)'
;IKGEKHCEIRFGLTKEDGDYSPTGFFAKDVWWRGIADLLIVDEDKAYLVDYKTGKNAKYADTKQLDLLAGATFTHYPEVKTIKSALAYVVSNEFIKKEHTSDMRKSYLTVFDDELERLDVAEQTEVWNAVDGPLCAYCPVTSCEHNRR
;
A
#
# COMPACT_ATOMS: atom_id res chain seq x y z
N ILE A 1 -14.94 15.11 11.20
CA ILE A 1 -15.46 14.52 9.96
C ILE A 1 -16.65 13.66 10.36
N LYS A 2 -17.79 13.81 9.66
CA LYS A 2 -18.96 12.93 9.79
C LYS A 2 -18.66 11.61 9.10
N GLY A 3 -19.47 10.58 9.40
CA GLY A 3 -19.39 9.28 8.76
C GLY A 3 -19.13 8.14 9.74
N GLU A 4 -19.22 6.92 9.24
CA GLU A 4 -18.91 5.70 9.97
C GLU A 4 -17.40 5.55 10.10
N LYS A 5 -16.91 5.31 11.32
CA LYS A 5 -15.48 5.26 11.63
C LYS A 5 -15.06 3.81 11.87
N HIS A 6 -14.03 3.40 11.16
CA HIS A 6 -13.41 2.08 11.29
C HIS A 6 -11.93 2.27 11.66
N CYS A 7 -11.53 1.78 12.83
CA CYS A 7 -10.13 1.73 13.25
C CYS A 7 -9.55 0.36 12.95
N GLU A 8 -8.31 0.31 12.45
CA GLU A 8 -7.59 -0.95 12.12
C GLU A 8 -8.43 -1.87 11.21
N ILE A 9 -9.11 -1.26 10.23
CA ILE A 9 -9.94 -2.03 9.30
C ILE A 9 -9.08 -2.92 8.41
N ARG A 10 -9.48 -4.18 8.29
CA ARG A 10 -8.78 -5.22 7.54
C ARG A 10 -9.42 -5.43 6.19
N PHE A 11 -8.63 -5.31 5.14
CA PHE A 11 -9.02 -5.57 3.77
C PHE A 11 -8.38 -6.86 3.26
N GLY A 12 -9.13 -7.68 2.55
CA GLY A 12 -8.65 -8.78 1.73
C GLY A 12 -9.18 -8.61 0.31
N LEU A 13 -8.35 -8.89 -0.68
CA LEU A 13 -8.72 -8.89 -2.09
C LEU A 13 -8.33 -10.20 -2.74
N THR A 14 -9.18 -10.73 -3.63
CA THR A 14 -8.80 -11.73 -4.63
C THR A 14 -8.44 -11.03 -5.93
N LYS A 15 -7.68 -11.72 -6.81
CA LYS A 15 -7.37 -11.28 -8.17
C LYS A 15 -7.64 -12.44 -9.12
N GLU A 16 -8.61 -12.29 -10.03
CA GLU A 16 -8.95 -13.26 -11.07
C GLU A 16 -9.05 -12.54 -12.41
N ASP A 17 -8.33 -13.03 -13.41
CA ASP A 17 -8.31 -12.49 -14.78
C ASP A 17 -8.11 -10.95 -14.84
N GLY A 18 -7.35 -10.42 -13.89
CA GLY A 18 -7.06 -9.00 -13.77
C GLY A 18 -8.20 -8.15 -13.15
N ASP A 19 -9.22 -8.80 -12.61
CA ASP A 19 -10.26 -8.17 -11.80
C ASP A 19 -10.05 -8.45 -10.31
N TYR A 20 -10.52 -7.52 -9.48
CA TYR A 20 -10.35 -7.56 -8.03
C TYR A 20 -11.68 -7.60 -7.32
N SER A 21 -11.83 -8.53 -6.38
CA SER A 21 -13.05 -8.70 -5.58
C SER A 21 -12.73 -8.71 -4.09
N PRO A 22 -13.67 -8.25 -3.24
CA PRO A 22 -13.46 -8.28 -1.79
C PRO A 22 -13.50 -9.71 -1.28
N THR A 23 -12.60 -10.04 -0.35
CA THR A 23 -12.60 -11.32 0.35
C THR A 23 -12.23 -11.14 1.83
N GLY A 24 -12.36 -12.21 2.61
CA GLY A 24 -11.94 -12.21 4.01
C GLY A 24 -10.41 -12.03 4.14
N PHE A 25 -9.98 -11.30 5.17
CA PHE A 25 -8.56 -11.03 5.41
C PHE A 25 -7.69 -12.31 5.54
N PHE A 26 -8.27 -13.40 6.01
CA PHE A 26 -7.62 -14.71 6.17
C PHE A 26 -8.13 -15.77 5.17
N ALA A 27 -8.83 -15.36 4.11
CA ALA A 27 -9.27 -16.29 3.07
C ALA A 27 -8.08 -16.98 2.40
N LYS A 28 -8.27 -18.23 1.92
CA LYS A 28 -7.20 -19.02 1.30
C LYS A 28 -6.76 -18.46 -0.04
N ASP A 29 -7.67 -17.84 -0.76
CA ASP A 29 -7.52 -17.27 -2.10
C ASP A 29 -7.18 -15.77 -2.08
N VAL A 30 -6.84 -15.25 -0.90
CA VAL A 30 -6.47 -13.84 -0.78
C VAL A 30 -5.18 -13.56 -1.56
N TRP A 31 -5.28 -12.63 -2.52
CA TRP A 31 -4.13 -12.13 -3.28
C TRP A 31 -3.42 -10.99 -2.53
N TRP A 32 -4.18 -10.07 -1.93
CA TRP A 32 -3.63 -8.95 -1.19
C TRP A 32 -4.35 -8.72 0.13
N ARG A 33 -3.59 -8.29 1.13
CA ARG A 33 -4.09 -7.93 2.46
C ARG A 33 -3.56 -6.57 2.86
N GLY A 34 -4.39 -5.76 3.46
CA GLY A 34 -3.99 -4.49 4.05
C GLY A 34 -4.80 -4.14 5.26
N ILE A 35 -4.22 -3.31 6.11
CA ILE A 35 -4.89 -2.75 7.29
C ILE A 35 -4.78 -1.23 7.16
N ALA A 36 -5.90 -0.53 7.24
CA ALA A 36 -5.92 0.91 7.37
C ALA A 36 -6.12 1.29 8.84
N ASP A 37 -5.28 2.17 9.36
CA ASP A 37 -5.35 2.59 10.76
C ASP A 37 -6.68 3.30 11.04
N LEU A 38 -7.12 4.16 10.12
CA LEU A 38 -8.41 4.83 10.22
C LEU A 38 -9.04 4.97 8.83
N LEU A 39 -10.28 4.48 8.69
CA LEU A 39 -11.18 4.76 7.58
C LEU A 39 -12.46 5.43 8.11
N ILE A 40 -12.89 6.50 7.45
CA ILE A 40 -14.19 7.14 7.72
C ILE A 40 -14.96 7.15 6.42
N VAL A 41 -16.15 6.54 6.40
CA VAL A 41 -17.05 6.51 5.23
C VAL A 41 -18.21 7.45 5.48
N ASP A 42 -18.41 8.40 4.57
CA ASP A 42 -19.47 9.40 4.62
C ASP A 42 -20.15 9.49 3.24
N GLU A 43 -21.22 8.72 3.07
CA GLU A 43 -21.96 8.56 1.82
C GLU A 43 -21.05 8.12 0.64
N ASP A 44 -20.85 8.98 -0.36
CA ASP A 44 -20.02 8.73 -1.54
C ASP A 44 -18.54 9.12 -1.35
N LYS A 45 -18.15 9.52 -0.14
CA LYS A 45 -16.79 9.97 0.21
C LYS A 45 -16.20 9.15 1.32
N ALA A 46 -14.87 8.98 1.29
CA ALA A 46 -14.16 8.42 2.41
C ALA A 46 -12.89 9.22 2.74
N TYR A 47 -12.43 9.02 3.98
CA TYR A 47 -11.18 9.58 4.49
C TYR A 47 -10.36 8.43 5.04
N LEU A 48 -9.13 8.31 4.58
CA LEU A 48 -8.22 7.24 4.93
C LEU A 48 -6.96 7.84 5.54
N VAL A 49 -6.59 7.40 6.73
CA VAL A 49 -5.38 7.87 7.41
C VAL A 49 -4.54 6.68 7.83
N ASP A 50 -3.25 6.79 7.54
CA ASP A 50 -2.21 5.88 8.01
C ASP A 50 -1.23 6.66 8.88
N TYR A 51 -1.04 6.24 10.13
CA TYR A 51 -0.19 6.90 11.10
C TYR A 51 1.26 6.44 10.99
N LYS A 52 2.17 7.40 10.96
CA LYS A 52 3.61 7.16 10.89
C LYS A 52 4.33 7.73 12.11
N THR A 53 5.14 6.90 12.76
CA THR A 53 5.98 7.31 13.91
C THR A 53 7.38 7.78 13.50
N GLY A 54 7.67 7.81 12.19
CA GLY A 54 8.93 8.33 11.64
C GLY A 54 9.13 9.82 11.96
N LYS A 55 10.41 10.23 12.04
CA LYS A 55 10.78 11.62 12.41
C LYS A 55 10.50 12.65 11.31
N ASN A 56 10.36 12.23 10.05
CA ASN A 56 10.05 13.11 8.92
C ASN A 56 9.49 12.30 7.73
N ALA A 57 8.92 13.01 6.77
CA ALA A 57 8.30 12.46 5.59
C ALA A 57 9.24 12.35 4.36
N LYS A 58 10.55 12.57 4.51
CA LYS A 58 11.51 12.67 3.39
C LYS A 58 11.51 11.46 2.46
N TYR A 59 11.25 10.27 3.00
CA TYR A 59 11.25 9.00 2.24
C TYR A 59 9.87 8.35 2.22
N ALA A 60 8.81 9.18 2.30
CA ALA A 60 7.46 8.68 2.29
C ALA A 60 7.14 8.01 0.95
N ASP A 61 6.68 6.77 1.01
CA ASP A 61 6.09 6.08 -0.13
C ASP A 61 4.56 6.17 -0.04
N THR A 62 3.95 6.78 -1.03
CA THR A 62 2.49 6.95 -1.09
C THR A 62 1.79 5.80 -1.81
N LYS A 63 2.50 4.85 -2.39
CA LYS A 63 1.92 3.68 -3.07
C LYS A 63 1.00 2.86 -2.12
N GLN A 64 1.32 2.83 -0.82
CA GLN A 64 0.44 2.18 0.15
C GLN A 64 -0.94 2.84 0.26
N LEU A 65 -1.02 4.18 0.10
CA LEU A 65 -2.31 4.89 0.07
C LEU A 65 -3.11 4.53 -1.18
N ASP A 66 -2.44 4.30 -2.31
CA ASP A 66 -3.09 3.84 -3.54
C ASP A 66 -3.71 2.45 -3.34
N LEU A 67 -2.95 1.49 -2.82
CA LEU A 67 -3.46 0.14 -2.55
C LEU A 67 -4.64 0.16 -1.56
N LEU A 68 -4.53 0.91 -0.47
CA LEU A 68 -5.62 1.04 0.51
C LEU A 68 -6.85 1.73 -0.09
N ALA A 69 -6.65 2.74 -0.96
CA ALA A 69 -7.76 3.38 -1.68
C ALA A 69 -8.42 2.42 -2.67
N GLY A 70 -7.65 1.67 -3.44
CA GLY A 70 -8.15 0.65 -4.35
C GLY A 70 -8.95 -0.44 -3.62
N ALA A 71 -8.45 -0.91 -2.47
CA ALA A 71 -9.16 -1.85 -1.62
C ALA A 71 -10.44 -1.26 -1.04
N THR A 72 -10.40 0.00 -0.59
CA THR A 72 -11.59 0.69 -0.09
C THR A 72 -12.67 0.80 -1.17
N PHE A 73 -12.34 1.24 -2.38
CA PHE A 73 -13.31 1.27 -3.49
C PHE A 73 -13.85 -0.11 -3.87
N THR A 74 -13.09 -1.17 -3.64
CA THR A 74 -13.54 -2.53 -3.91
C THR A 74 -14.51 -3.05 -2.85
N HIS A 75 -14.27 -2.72 -1.58
CA HIS A 75 -15.14 -3.10 -0.46
C HIS A 75 -16.37 -2.19 -0.30
N TYR A 76 -16.26 -0.92 -0.72
CA TYR A 76 -17.29 0.13 -0.60
C TYR A 76 -17.56 0.73 -1.98
N PRO A 77 -18.31 0.03 -2.85
CA PRO A 77 -18.52 0.46 -4.24
C PRO A 77 -19.34 1.76 -4.38
N GLU A 78 -20.04 2.17 -3.31
CA GLU A 78 -20.74 3.45 -3.22
C GLU A 78 -19.80 4.64 -3.11
N VAL A 79 -18.59 4.44 -2.56
CA VAL A 79 -17.58 5.50 -2.41
C VAL A 79 -17.04 5.91 -3.78
N LYS A 80 -17.08 7.21 -4.09
CA LYS A 80 -16.60 7.79 -5.36
C LYS A 80 -15.27 8.52 -5.20
N THR A 81 -15.03 9.11 -4.03
CA THR A 81 -13.81 9.87 -3.77
C THR A 81 -13.22 9.52 -2.40
N ILE A 82 -11.90 9.41 -2.33
CA ILE A 82 -11.18 9.18 -1.08
C ILE A 82 -10.12 10.27 -0.91
N LYS A 83 -10.12 10.93 0.25
CA LYS A 83 -9.00 11.76 0.71
C LYS A 83 -8.16 10.96 1.68
N SER A 84 -6.93 10.70 1.30
CA SER A 84 -6.01 9.91 2.13
C SER A 84 -4.84 10.74 2.65
N ALA A 85 -4.24 10.30 3.74
CA ALA A 85 -3.05 10.92 4.31
C ALA A 85 -2.13 9.92 5.01
N LEU A 86 -0.82 10.10 4.83
CA LEU A 86 0.18 9.64 5.77
C LEU A 86 0.34 10.73 6.84
N ALA A 87 0.04 10.40 8.09
CA ALA A 87 0.10 11.31 9.21
C ALA A 87 1.34 11.03 10.08
N TYR A 88 2.39 11.84 9.92
CA TYR A 88 3.62 11.75 10.71
C TYR A 88 3.40 12.43 12.06
N VAL A 89 3.02 11.65 13.06
CA VAL A 89 2.60 12.17 14.38
C VAL A 89 3.72 12.85 15.16
N VAL A 90 4.99 12.47 14.93
CA VAL A 90 6.15 13.05 15.63
C VAL A 90 6.50 14.43 15.08
N SER A 91 6.50 14.59 13.74
CA SER A 91 6.86 15.86 13.08
C SER A 91 5.65 16.74 12.76
N ASN A 92 4.42 16.25 13.00
CA ASN A 92 3.17 16.91 12.63
C ASN A 92 3.10 17.24 11.13
N GLU A 93 3.64 16.35 10.29
CA GLU A 93 3.62 16.45 8.84
C GLU A 93 2.52 15.55 8.26
N PHE A 94 1.89 16.02 7.18
CA PHE A 94 0.86 15.26 6.46
C PHE A 94 1.18 15.22 4.97
N ILE A 95 1.32 14.00 4.44
CA ILE A 95 1.33 13.78 2.99
C ILE A 95 -0.06 13.37 2.58
N LYS A 96 -0.72 14.19 1.77
CA LYS A 96 -2.12 14.01 1.37
C LYS A 96 -2.21 13.59 -0.09
N LYS A 97 -3.20 12.74 -0.38
CA LYS A 97 -3.51 12.30 -1.73
C LYS A 97 -5.04 12.20 -1.90
N GLU A 98 -5.52 12.44 -3.11
CA GLU A 98 -6.92 12.25 -3.48
C GLU A 98 -7.04 11.14 -4.51
N HIS A 99 -8.09 10.32 -4.37
CA HIS A 99 -8.35 9.17 -5.23
C HIS A 99 -9.80 9.20 -5.70
N THR A 100 -10.03 8.67 -6.90
CA THR A 100 -11.35 8.55 -7.51
C THR A 100 -11.62 7.11 -7.93
N SER A 101 -12.88 6.68 -7.85
CA SER A 101 -13.25 5.27 -8.05
C SER A 101 -13.03 4.75 -9.47
N ASP A 102 -13.04 5.62 -10.48
CA ASP A 102 -12.74 5.29 -11.87
C ASP A 102 -11.29 4.84 -12.07
N MET A 103 -10.37 5.29 -11.21
CA MET A 103 -8.96 4.92 -11.21
C MET A 103 -8.65 3.70 -10.30
N ARG A 104 -9.67 3.02 -9.76
CA ARG A 104 -9.50 1.90 -8.80
C ARG A 104 -8.48 0.86 -9.26
N LYS A 105 -8.55 0.43 -10.53
CA LYS A 105 -7.65 -0.60 -11.06
C LYS A 105 -6.20 -0.14 -11.07
N SER A 106 -5.93 1.10 -11.45
CA SER A 106 -4.57 1.63 -11.48
C SER A 106 -3.94 1.72 -10.08
N TYR A 107 -4.74 1.95 -9.04
CA TYR A 107 -4.25 1.93 -7.66
C TYR A 107 -3.85 0.53 -7.19
N LEU A 108 -4.51 -0.51 -7.68
CA LEU A 108 -4.23 -1.91 -7.31
C LEU A 108 -3.06 -2.51 -8.11
N THR A 109 -2.63 -1.86 -9.19
CA THR A 109 -1.52 -2.31 -10.05
C THR A 109 -0.21 -1.57 -9.82
N VAL A 110 -0.12 -0.73 -8.79
CA VAL A 110 1.06 0.13 -8.53
C VAL A 110 2.37 -0.63 -8.25
N PHE A 111 2.30 -1.94 -8.01
CA PHE A 111 3.43 -2.82 -7.79
C PHE A 111 3.54 -3.94 -8.83
N ASP A 112 2.75 -3.93 -9.91
CA ASP A 112 2.76 -5.03 -10.89
C ASP A 112 4.16 -5.22 -11.52
N ASP A 113 4.89 -4.14 -11.83
CA ASP A 113 6.26 -4.23 -12.38
C ASP A 113 7.26 -4.84 -11.37
N GLU A 114 7.11 -4.54 -10.08
CA GLU A 114 7.93 -5.11 -9.02
C GLU A 114 7.60 -6.59 -8.79
N LEU A 115 6.33 -6.96 -8.86
CA LEU A 115 5.87 -8.35 -8.75
C LEU A 115 6.35 -9.18 -9.94
N GLU A 116 6.24 -8.67 -11.16
CA GLU A 116 6.75 -9.35 -12.36
C GLU A 116 8.27 -9.62 -12.25
N ARG A 117 9.04 -8.63 -11.80
CA ARG A 117 10.48 -8.82 -11.57
C ARG A 117 10.77 -9.85 -10.49
N LEU A 118 9.97 -9.93 -9.44
CA LEU A 118 10.07 -10.94 -8.39
C LEU A 118 9.78 -12.34 -8.97
N ASP A 119 8.70 -12.48 -9.72
CA ASP A 119 8.31 -13.75 -10.35
C ASP A 119 9.40 -14.27 -11.30
N VAL A 120 9.99 -13.38 -12.10
CA VAL A 120 11.12 -13.73 -12.99
C VAL A 120 12.34 -14.18 -12.17
N ALA A 121 12.67 -13.49 -11.09
CA ALA A 121 13.79 -13.85 -10.22
C ALA A 121 13.57 -15.22 -9.55
N GLU A 122 12.35 -15.52 -9.11
CA GLU A 122 11.98 -16.81 -8.54
C GLU A 122 12.06 -17.95 -9.58
N GLN A 123 11.53 -17.72 -10.79
CA GLN A 123 11.53 -18.73 -11.85
C GLN A 123 12.93 -19.03 -12.39
N THR A 124 13.80 -18.03 -12.46
CA THR A 124 15.15 -18.16 -13.02
C THR A 124 16.21 -18.44 -11.95
N GLU A 125 15.87 -18.32 -10.67
CA GLU A 125 16.79 -18.36 -9.53
C GLU A 125 17.92 -17.29 -9.61
N VAL A 126 17.71 -16.24 -10.42
CA VAL A 126 18.68 -15.15 -10.61
C VAL A 126 18.25 -13.93 -9.79
N TRP A 127 19.02 -13.64 -8.75
CA TRP A 127 18.79 -12.52 -7.84
C TRP A 127 19.86 -11.45 -8.04
N ASN A 128 19.54 -10.43 -8.82
CA ASN A 128 20.47 -9.36 -9.07
C ASN A 128 20.63 -8.46 -7.85
N ALA A 129 21.87 -8.20 -7.45
CA ALA A 129 22.16 -7.26 -6.38
C ALA A 129 21.84 -5.83 -6.82
N VAL A 130 21.23 -5.05 -5.92
CA VAL A 130 20.97 -3.62 -6.12
C VAL A 130 21.88 -2.84 -5.18
N ASP A 131 22.92 -2.20 -5.75
CA ASP A 131 23.82 -1.34 -4.98
C ASP A 131 23.09 -0.06 -4.52
N GLY A 132 23.32 0.33 -3.28
CA GLY A 132 22.65 1.50 -2.70
C GLY A 132 23.28 1.99 -1.39
N PRO A 133 22.76 3.08 -0.81
CA PRO A 133 23.29 3.65 0.43
C PRO A 133 23.29 2.67 1.62
N LEU A 134 22.38 1.70 1.61
CA LEU A 134 22.25 0.69 2.68
C LEU A 134 23.38 -0.36 2.65
N CYS A 135 24.14 -0.48 1.56
CA CYS A 135 25.27 -1.38 1.47
C CYS A 135 26.35 -1.10 2.53
N ALA A 136 26.47 0.14 3.00
CA ALA A 136 27.36 0.50 4.12
C ALA A 136 26.94 -0.06 5.49
N TYR A 137 25.68 -0.47 5.62
CA TYR A 137 25.10 -1.02 6.86
C TYR A 137 24.79 -2.51 6.73
N CYS A 138 24.98 -3.09 5.55
CA CYS A 138 24.65 -4.49 5.27
C CYS A 138 25.58 -5.44 6.05
N PRO A 139 25.03 -6.47 6.76
CA PRO A 139 25.86 -7.43 7.49
C PRO A 139 26.57 -8.45 6.59
N VAL A 140 26.22 -8.55 5.31
CA VAL A 140 26.79 -9.53 4.38
C VAL A 140 28.14 -9.03 3.86
N THR A 141 29.21 -9.35 4.58
CA THR A 141 30.59 -8.87 4.26
C THR A 141 31.19 -9.54 3.03
N SER A 142 30.65 -10.69 2.58
CA SER A 142 31.10 -11.37 1.36
C SER A 142 30.51 -10.79 0.07
N CYS A 143 29.58 -9.85 0.17
CA CYS A 143 28.99 -9.19 -0.99
C CYS A 143 29.97 -8.15 -1.57
N GLU A 144 30.16 -8.16 -2.89
CA GLU A 144 31.04 -7.22 -3.60
C GLU A 144 30.62 -5.74 -3.44
N HIS A 145 29.34 -5.48 -3.15
CA HIS A 145 28.79 -4.15 -2.90
C HIS A 145 28.87 -3.72 -1.44
N ASN A 146 29.41 -4.58 -0.54
CA ASN A 146 29.56 -4.21 0.86
C ASN A 146 30.56 -3.08 1.02
N ARG A 147 30.17 -2.03 1.75
CA ARG A 147 30.97 -0.82 1.97
C ARG A 147 31.37 -0.64 3.44
N ARG A 148 31.30 -1.71 4.22
CA ARG A 148 31.77 -1.72 5.61
C ARG A 148 33.28 -1.78 5.71
#